data_e2034516c23c4b5053fee204d6541477
#
_entry.id   e2034516c23c4b5053fee204d6541477
#
_cell.length_a   1.000
_cell.length_b   1.000
_cell.length_c   1.000
_cell.angle_alpha   90.00
_cell.angle_beta   90.00
_cell.angle_gamma   90.00
#
_symmetry.space_group_name_H-M   'P 1'
#
loop_
_entity.id
_entity.type
_entity.pdbx_description
1 polymer ?
#
loop_
_entity_poly.entity_id
_entity_poly.type
_entity_poly.pdbx_seq_one_letter_code
_entity_poly.pdbx_strand_id
1 'polypeptide(L)'
;MLNQNTFRILVVFVLFSSLSMSGCSPTTPAAPSQVTLRLAVIPVLETLPLYVAQNEGLFNEQGLEVEFIPAASAPVRDQLIASGEADGMINEVLTTMFNNREQVQVQIVRFARTATAEAPLFRILASAKSGITSAHGLKGVEIGISQGTVIEYLTDRLLQAEGLSPEEIKTVAVPGITDRMALLESGELSAAMLPDPLSSLAIHQGAVVALDDTSHPEYSFSTITFRKAVIDQHPEAIRAFLSAMEEAVNMINADPTRWDAVLAEQNLVPAPLLETFELPKFATAGVPNQAQWDDVLEWAKGKGLLDKDLSYAETVTDAYLP
;
A
#
# COMPACT_ATOMS: atom_id res chain seq x y z
N MET A 1 -91.21 -31.71 3.45
CA MET A 1 -92.18 -30.64 3.74
C MET A 1 -91.46 -29.36 3.39
N LEU A 2 -91.81 -28.86 2.20
CA LEU A 2 -92.42 -27.55 1.92
C LEU A 2 -91.63 -26.37 2.54
N ASN A 3 -91.28 -25.30 1.87
CA ASN A 3 -91.94 -24.62 0.75
C ASN A 3 -90.97 -23.61 0.08
N GLN A 4 -91.22 -23.42 -1.18
CA GLN A 4 -90.69 -22.34 -2.07
C GLN A 4 -91.06 -20.96 -1.52
N ASN A 5 -90.23 -19.99 -1.84
CA ASN A 5 -90.72 -18.73 -2.45
C ASN A 5 -89.60 -17.96 -3.15
N THR A 6 -89.83 -17.80 -4.39
CA THR A 6 -89.21 -16.91 -5.39
C THR A 6 -89.29 -15.43 -4.99
N PHE A 7 -88.20 -14.70 -5.08
CA PHE A 7 -88.29 -13.25 -5.25
C PHE A 7 -87.26 -12.80 -6.31
N ARG A 8 -87.79 -12.34 -7.42
CA ARG A 8 -87.09 -11.73 -8.52
C ARG A 8 -86.68 -10.34 -8.09
N ILE A 9 -85.41 -10.02 -8.14
CA ILE A 9 -84.92 -8.63 -8.11
C ILE A 9 -84.09 -8.38 -9.33
N LEU A 10 -84.47 -7.35 -10.05
CA LEU A 10 -83.99 -6.75 -11.23
C LEU A 10 -82.55 -6.26 -11.02
N VAL A 11 -81.56 -6.78 -11.76
CA VAL A 11 -80.18 -6.24 -11.75
C VAL A 11 -80.08 -5.23 -12.82
N VAL A 12 -79.98 -3.94 -12.43
CA VAL A 12 -79.57 -2.79 -13.28
C VAL A 12 -78.08 -2.85 -13.45
N PHE A 13 -77.61 -3.12 -14.68
CA PHE A 13 -76.22 -3.03 -15.08
C PHE A 13 -75.84 -1.56 -15.24
N VAL A 14 -75.12 -1.00 -14.24
CA VAL A 14 -74.41 0.30 -14.38
C VAL A 14 -73.00 0.01 -14.86
N LEU A 15 -72.73 0.24 -16.15
CA LEU A 15 -71.40 0.27 -16.70
C LEU A 15 -70.63 1.48 -16.14
N PHE A 16 -69.76 1.22 -15.16
CA PHE A 16 -68.76 2.19 -14.73
C PHE A 16 -67.52 2.02 -15.62
N SER A 17 -67.38 2.93 -16.61
CA SER A 17 -66.17 3.09 -17.38
C SER A 17 -65.07 3.64 -16.48
N SER A 18 -64.23 2.77 -15.92
CA SER A 18 -63.00 3.19 -15.25
C SER A 18 -61.95 3.61 -16.29
N LEU A 19 -61.81 4.90 -16.48
CA LEU A 19 -60.61 5.49 -17.13
C LEU A 19 -59.39 5.16 -16.29
N SER A 20 -58.61 4.19 -16.71
CA SER A 20 -57.29 3.96 -16.17
C SER A 20 -56.38 5.10 -16.61
N MET A 21 -56.23 6.11 -15.77
CA MET A 21 -55.14 7.08 -15.89
C MET A 21 -53.83 6.34 -15.63
N SER A 22 -53.15 5.91 -16.66
CA SER A 22 -51.76 5.49 -16.59
C SER A 22 -50.90 6.69 -16.18
N GLY A 23 -50.73 6.89 -14.88
CA GLY A 23 -49.79 7.86 -14.36
C GLY A 23 -48.37 7.42 -14.74
N CYS A 24 -47.73 8.12 -15.67
CA CYS A 24 -46.30 8.09 -15.81
C CYS A 24 -45.69 8.59 -14.50
N SER A 25 -45.33 7.70 -13.60
CA SER A 25 -44.41 8.06 -12.51
C SER A 25 -43.11 8.51 -13.15
N PRO A 26 -42.60 9.70 -12.83
CA PRO A 26 -41.26 10.06 -13.27
C PRO A 26 -40.29 9.04 -12.67
N THR A 27 -39.64 8.27 -13.56
CA THR A 27 -38.51 7.43 -13.14
C THR A 27 -37.44 8.40 -12.66
N THR A 28 -37.29 8.55 -11.36
CA THR A 28 -36.14 9.22 -10.78
C THR A 28 -34.92 8.48 -11.32
N PRO A 29 -33.97 9.14 -11.99
CA PRO A 29 -32.74 8.48 -12.37
C PRO A 29 -32.15 7.85 -11.11
N ALA A 30 -31.88 6.55 -11.14
CA ALA A 30 -31.13 5.92 -10.07
C ALA A 30 -29.84 6.71 -9.91
N ALA A 31 -29.54 7.17 -8.71
CA ALA A 31 -28.25 7.77 -8.42
C ALA A 31 -27.18 6.80 -8.95
N PRO A 32 -26.14 7.29 -9.65
CA PRO A 32 -25.09 6.42 -10.13
C PRO A 32 -24.59 5.59 -8.95
N SER A 33 -24.56 4.26 -9.11
CA SER A 33 -24.07 3.38 -8.05
C SER A 33 -22.62 3.77 -7.77
N GLN A 34 -22.37 4.23 -6.56
CA GLN A 34 -21.03 4.59 -6.10
C GLN A 34 -20.15 3.33 -6.21
N VAL A 35 -18.96 3.47 -6.81
CA VAL A 35 -18.03 2.36 -6.90
C VAL A 35 -17.30 2.25 -5.56
N THR A 36 -17.33 1.05 -4.98
CA THR A 36 -16.56 0.75 -3.76
C THR A 36 -15.23 0.13 -4.16
N LEU A 37 -14.13 0.68 -3.66
CA LEU A 37 -12.78 0.12 -3.78
C LEU A 37 -12.30 -0.34 -2.39
N ARG A 38 -11.87 -1.59 -2.30
CA ARG A 38 -11.40 -2.22 -1.07
C ARG A 38 -9.89 -2.29 -1.07
N LEU A 39 -9.22 -1.63 -0.13
CA LEU A 39 -7.77 -1.59 -0.04
C LEU A 39 -7.27 -2.38 1.17
N ALA A 40 -6.38 -3.34 0.92
CA ALA A 40 -5.66 -4.02 1.98
C ALA A 40 -4.58 -3.09 2.56
N VAL A 41 -4.69 -2.73 3.84
CA VAL A 41 -3.82 -1.78 4.51
C VAL A 41 -3.06 -2.42 5.67
N ILE A 42 -1.76 -2.16 5.72
CA ILE A 42 -0.89 -2.45 6.86
C ILE A 42 -0.62 -1.11 7.57
N PRO A 43 -0.51 -1.05 8.90
CA PRO A 43 -0.23 0.21 9.60
C PRO A 43 1.24 0.63 9.39
N VAL A 44 1.50 1.28 8.27
CA VAL A 44 2.79 1.84 7.86
C VAL A 44 2.60 3.28 7.40
N LEU A 45 3.65 4.09 7.47
CA LEU A 45 3.56 5.52 7.20
C LEU A 45 3.03 5.83 5.79
N GLU A 46 3.29 4.97 4.83
CA GLU A 46 2.82 5.06 3.45
C GLU A 46 1.29 5.10 3.31
N THR A 47 0.56 4.65 4.33
CA THR A 47 -0.92 4.69 4.34
C THR A 47 -1.51 6.02 4.80
N LEU A 48 -0.70 6.95 5.30
CA LEU A 48 -1.18 8.26 5.77
C LEU A 48 -2.03 8.99 4.73
N PRO A 49 -1.64 9.09 3.43
CA PRO A 49 -2.45 9.77 2.44
C PRO A 49 -3.83 9.14 2.23
N LEU A 50 -3.97 7.82 2.42
CA LEU A 50 -5.26 7.12 2.36
C LEU A 50 -6.19 7.60 3.48
N TYR A 51 -5.68 7.65 4.72
CA TYR A 51 -6.46 8.12 5.87
C TYR A 51 -6.78 9.61 5.78
N VAL A 52 -5.86 10.42 5.25
CA VAL A 52 -6.11 11.85 4.99
C VAL A 52 -7.22 12.01 3.95
N ALA A 53 -7.13 11.31 2.81
CA ALA A 53 -8.16 11.37 1.78
C ALA A 53 -9.54 10.94 2.31
N GLN A 54 -9.60 9.94 3.18
CA GLN A 54 -10.84 9.50 3.79
C GLN A 54 -11.38 10.52 4.80
N ASN A 55 -10.55 11.02 5.70
CA ASN A 55 -10.95 11.95 6.76
C ASN A 55 -11.40 13.32 6.20
N GLU A 56 -10.74 13.79 5.15
CA GLU A 56 -11.10 15.04 4.46
C GLU A 56 -12.26 14.87 3.45
N GLY A 57 -12.75 13.62 3.23
CA GLY A 57 -13.88 13.34 2.35
C GLY A 57 -13.54 13.31 0.86
N LEU A 58 -12.25 13.34 0.48
CA LEU A 58 -11.80 13.48 -0.90
C LEU A 58 -12.27 12.31 -1.80
N PHE A 59 -12.36 11.09 -1.27
CA PHE A 59 -12.91 9.96 -2.02
C PHE A 59 -14.38 10.17 -2.35
N ASN A 60 -15.18 10.64 -1.38
CA ASN A 60 -16.60 10.91 -1.58
C ASN A 60 -16.83 12.05 -2.59
N GLU A 61 -16.00 13.07 -2.59
CA GLU A 61 -16.03 14.17 -3.57
C GLU A 61 -15.77 13.66 -4.99
N GLN A 62 -14.98 12.62 -5.13
CA GLN A 62 -14.72 11.92 -6.39
C GLN A 62 -15.79 10.85 -6.72
N GLY A 63 -16.85 10.72 -5.91
CA GLY A 63 -17.91 9.73 -6.13
C GLY A 63 -17.52 8.29 -5.81
N LEU A 64 -16.49 8.10 -4.98
CA LEU A 64 -15.99 6.79 -4.56
C LEU A 64 -16.36 6.49 -3.11
N GLU A 65 -16.57 5.22 -2.84
CA GLU A 65 -16.49 4.64 -1.50
C GLU A 65 -15.18 3.84 -1.40
N VAL A 66 -14.38 4.11 -0.37
CA VAL A 66 -13.12 3.39 -0.15
C VAL A 66 -13.18 2.72 1.22
N GLU A 67 -13.05 1.40 1.21
CA GLU A 67 -13.02 0.57 2.41
C GLU A 67 -11.58 0.11 2.68
N PHE A 68 -11.10 0.29 3.90
CA PHE A 68 -9.81 -0.24 4.32
C PHE A 68 -9.99 -1.59 5.01
N ILE A 69 -9.32 -2.62 4.47
CA ILE A 69 -9.26 -3.97 5.03
C ILE A 69 -7.94 -4.12 5.77
N PRO A 70 -7.96 -4.17 7.11
CA PRO A 70 -6.72 -4.30 7.88
C PRO A 70 -5.99 -5.61 7.58
N ALA A 71 -4.70 -5.53 7.29
CA ALA A 71 -3.82 -6.68 7.14
C ALA A 71 -2.71 -6.63 8.20
N ALA A 72 -2.58 -7.69 8.98
CA ALA A 72 -1.58 -7.77 10.06
C ALA A 72 -0.13 -7.93 9.55
N SER A 73 0.03 -8.32 8.27
CA SER A 73 1.33 -8.58 7.66
C SER A 73 1.24 -8.60 6.14
N ALA A 74 2.41 -8.52 5.46
CA ALA A 74 2.47 -8.62 4.00
C ALA A 74 1.88 -9.93 3.44
N PRO A 75 2.13 -11.13 4.00
CA PRO A 75 1.46 -12.34 3.53
C PRO A 75 -0.08 -12.30 3.64
N VAL A 76 -0.64 -11.68 4.69
CA VAL A 76 -2.10 -11.51 4.84
C VAL A 76 -2.62 -10.54 3.78
N ARG A 77 -1.95 -9.40 3.57
CA ARG A 77 -2.27 -8.45 2.49
C ARG A 77 -2.30 -9.13 1.12
N ASP A 78 -1.27 -9.90 0.82
CA ASP A 78 -1.14 -10.59 -0.48
C ASP A 78 -2.22 -11.66 -0.66
N GLN A 79 -2.63 -12.33 0.42
CA GLN A 79 -3.76 -13.27 0.41
C GLN A 79 -5.09 -12.56 0.12
N LEU A 80 -5.35 -11.38 0.70
CA LEU A 80 -6.57 -10.59 0.43
C LEU A 80 -6.65 -10.17 -1.05
N ILE A 81 -5.52 -9.83 -1.67
CA ILE A 81 -5.45 -9.54 -3.11
C ILE A 81 -5.71 -10.81 -3.95
N ALA A 82 -5.04 -11.91 -3.61
CA ALA A 82 -5.17 -13.16 -4.37
C ALA A 82 -6.59 -13.76 -4.29
N SER A 83 -7.27 -13.64 -3.13
CA SER A 83 -8.66 -14.10 -2.97
C SER A 83 -9.69 -13.17 -3.62
N GLY A 84 -9.31 -11.92 -3.94
CA GLY A 84 -10.22 -10.89 -4.42
C GLY A 84 -11.06 -10.22 -3.33
N GLU A 85 -10.72 -10.43 -2.07
CA GLU A 85 -11.31 -9.70 -0.95
C GLU A 85 -10.89 -8.24 -0.92
N ALA A 86 -9.66 -7.94 -1.36
CA ALA A 86 -9.20 -6.58 -1.61
C ALA A 86 -8.97 -6.33 -3.11
N ASP A 87 -9.15 -5.10 -3.53
CA ASP A 87 -9.03 -4.62 -4.91
C ASP A 87 -7.67 -3.96 -5.17
N GLY A 88 -7.09 -3.36 -4.13
CA GLY A 88 -5.80 -2.68 -4.19
C GLY A 88 -5.00 -2.80 -2.88
N MET A 89 -3.75 -2.42 -2.95
CA MET A 89 -2.80 -2.48 -1.82
C MET A 89 -1.67 -1.47 -1.99
N ILE A 90 -0.98 -1.20 -0.88
CA ILE A 90 0.38 -0.65 -0.90
C ILE A 90 1.36 -1.81 -0.78
N ASN A 91 2.33 -1.88 -1.69
CA ASN A 91 3.34 -2.93 -1.75
C ASN A 91 4.62 -2.43 -2.41
N GLU A 92 5.49 -3.33 -2.82
CA GLU A 92 6.75 -3.05 -3.52
C GLU A 92 6.80 -3.79 -4.86
N VAL A 93 7.69 -3.37 -5.76
CA VAL A 93 7.87 -3.98 -7.09
C VAL A 93 8.09 -5.48 -7.01
N LEU A 94 8.93 -5.95 -6.08
CA LEU A 94 9.21 -7.39 -5.92
C LEU A 94 7.94 -8.18 -5.59
N THR A 95 7.10 -7.69 -4.67
CA THR A 95 5.81 -8.32 -4.35
C THR A 95 4.86 -8.31 -5.56
N THR A 96 4.85 -7.22 -6.33
CA THR A 96 4.07 -7.15 -7.59
C THR A 96 4.55 -8.22 -8.58
N MET A 97 5.86 -8.40 -8.73
CA MET A 97 6.45 -9.46 -9.56
C MET A 97 6.00 -10.85 -9.11
N PHE A 98 5.98 -11.13 -7.81
CA PHE A 98 5.50 -12.41 -7.29
C PHE A 98 4.02 -12.65 -7.56
N ASN A 99 3.19 -11.63 -7.46
CA ASN A 99 1.77 -11.74 -7.83
C ASN A 99 1.59 -12.02 -9.33
N ASN A 100 2.48 -11.48 -10.17
CA ASN A 100 2.41 -11.58 -11.63
C ASN A 100 3.22 -12.76 -12.23
N ARG A 101 3.83 -13.61 -11.39
CA ARG A 101 4.73 -14.66 -11.89
C ARG A 101 4.08 -15.65 -12.88
N GLU A 102 2.79 -15.91 -12.79
CA GLU A 102 2.08 -16.79 -13.72
C GLU A 102 1.38 -16.01 -14.83
N GLN A 103 0.72 -14.96 -14.47
CA GLN A 103 0.00 -14.03 -15.35
C GLN A 103 -0.12 -12.67 -14.68
N VAL A 104 -0.38 -11.61 -15.44
CA VAL A 104 -0.58 -10.26 -14.89
C VAL A 104 -1.89 -10.22 -14.09
N GLN A 105 -1.78 -10.25 -12.78
CA GLN A 105 -2.91 -10.17 -11.85
C GLN A 105 -3.09 -8.77 -11.28
N VAL A 106 -2.00 -8.03 -11.13
CA VAL A 106 -1.98 -6.69 -10.52
C VAL A 106 -1.15 -5.72 -11.36
N GLN A 107 -1.46 -4.44 -11.28
CA GLN A 107 -0.68 -3.37 -11.94
C GLN A 107 -0.34 -2.26 -10.94
N ILE A 108 0.90 -1.78 -11.01
CA ILE A 108 1.36 -0.58 -10.31
C ILE A 108 0.79 0.63 -11.02
N VAL A 109 0.15 1.53 -10.27
CA VAL A 109 -0.50 2.73 -10.80
C VAL A 109 0.08 4.04 -10.25
N ARG A 110 0.85 4.00 -9.15
CA ARG A 110 1.46 5.17 -8.53
C ARG A 110 2.53 4.77 -7.51
N PHE A 111 3.51 5.65 -7.27
CA PHE A 111 4.29 5.58 -6.03
C PHE A 111 3.38 5.85 -4.81
N ALA A 112 3.59 5.11 -3.73
CA ALA A 112 3.03 5.44 -2.43
C ALA A 112 4.01 6.34 -1.65
N ARG A 113 5.29 5.94 -1.58
CA ARG A 113 6.36 6.70 -0.95
C ARG A 113 7.69 6.39 -1.65
N THR A 114 8.60 7.37 -1.66
CA THR A 114 9.97 7.21 -2.16
C THR A 114 10.97 7.72 -1.13
N ALA A 115 12.13 7.11 -1.02
CA ALA A 115 13.24 7.73 -0.31
C ALA A 115 13.65 9.02 -1.03
N THR A 116 14.20 9.97 -0.28
CA THR A 116 14.79 11.18 -0.80
C THR A 116 16.15 11.42 -0.13
N ALA A 117 16.91 12.38 -0.60
CA ALA A 117 18.18 12.74 0.04
C ALA A 117 18.03 13.23 1.50
N GLU A 118 16.81 13.63 1.90
CA GLU A 118 16.52 14.16 3.24
C GLU A 118 15.76 13.16 4.14
N ALA A 119 15.08 12.17 3.54
CA ALA A 119 14.19 11.29 4.27
C ALA A 119 14.30 9.84 3.80
N PRO A 120 14.89 8.96 4.60
CA PRO A 120 15.00 7.55 4.29
C PRO A 120 13.67 6.81 4.47
N LEU A 121 13.53 5.70 3.74
CA LEU A 121 12.53 4.67 3.99
C LEU A 121 13.09 3.52 4.80
N PHE A 122 14.36 3.19 4.58
CA PHE A 122 15.02 2.05 5.21
C PHE A 122 16.42 2.41 5.71
N ARG A 123 16.82 1.80 6.82
CA ARG A 123 18.15 1.96 7.40
C ARG A 123 18.74 0.63 7.80
N ILE A 124 20.03 0.44 7.53
CA ILE A 124 20.84 -0.59 8.18
C ILE A 124 21.38 0.02 9.46
N LEU A 125 20.85 -0.45 10.57
CA LEU A 125 21.24 -0.01 11.89
C LEU A 125 22.20 -1.00 12.52
N ALA A 126 23.14 -0.49 13.27
CA ALA A 126 24.05 -1.26 14.08
C ALA A 126 23.66 -1.17 15.57
N SER A 127 23.84 -2.27 16.32
CA SER A 127 23.71 -2.24 17.76
C SER A 127 24.72 -1.28 18.39
N ALA A 128 24.30 -0.52 19.39
CA ALA A 128 25.21 0.35 20.16
C ALA A 128 26.44 -0.39 20.73
N LYS A 129 26.32 -1.71 20.90
CA LYS A 129 27.39 -2.56 21.45
C LYS A 129 28.38 -3.06 20.40
N SER A 130 28.06 -2.94 19.12
CA SER A 130 28.86 -3.50 18.02
C SER A 130 30.10 -2.65 17.66
N GLY A 131 30.04 -1.34 17.92
CA GLY A 131 31.06 -0.39 17.47
C GLY A 131 31.03 -0.05 15.99
N ILE A 132 30.02 -0.54 15.24
CA ILE A 132 29.84 -0.28 13.80
C ILE A 132 29.20 1.09 13.62
N THR A 133 29.78 1.93 12.73
CA THR A 133 29.30 3.30 12.48
C THR A 133 29.24 3.65 11.00
N SER A 134 29.50 2.69 10.10
CA SER A 134 29.50 2.93 8.66
C SER A 134 29.25 1.66 7.85
N ALA A 135 28.90 1.79 6.58
CA ALA A 135 28.71 0.69 5.64
C ALA A 135 29.92 -0.27 5.59
N HIS A 136 31.15 0.26 5.56
CA HIS A 136 32.36 -0.55 5.53
C HIS A 136 32.53 -1.40 6.80
N GLY A 137 32.01 -0.93 7.93
CA GLY A 137 32.01 -1.71 9.19
C GLY A 137 31.09 -2.92 9.16
N LEU A 138 30.19 -3.02 8.16
CA LEU A 138 29.26 -4.13 7.97
C LEU A 138 29.90 -5.30 7.18
N LYS A 139 31.09 -5.16 6.63
CA LYS A 139 31.76 -6.21 5.87
C LYS A 139 31.92 -7.50 6.70
N GLY A 140 31.28 -8.57 6.22
CA GLY A 140 31.28 -9.89 6.87
C GLY A 140 30.46 -9.99 8.17
N VAL A 141 29.75 -8.92 8.55
CA VAL A 141 28.85 -8.90 9.70
C VAL A 141 27.49 -9.48 9.29
N GLU A 142 26.94 -10.35 10.12
CA GLU A 142 25.57 -10.85 9.92
C GLU A 142 24.54 -9.74 10.17
N ILE A 143 23.78 -9.40 9.12
CA ILE A 143 22.73 -8.38 9.16
C ILE A 143 21.38 -9.09 9.23
N GLY A 144 20.57 -8.78 10.25
CA GLY A 144 19.21 -9.30 10.39
C GLY A 144 18.28 -8.76 9.31
N ILE A 145 17.66 -9.65 8.53
CA ILE A 145 16.79 -9.31 7.41
C ILE A 145 15.53 -10.20 7.34
N SER A 146 14.58 -9.83 6.47
CA SER A 146 13.53 -10.72 5.98
C SER A 146 13.93 -11.18 4.58
N GLN A 147 14.31 -12.46 4.46
CA GLN A 147 14.77 -13.04 3.20
C GLN A 147 13.66 -13.10 2.15
N GLY A 148 14.00 -12.96 0.87
CA GLY A 148 13.07 -13.01 -0.26
C GLY A 148 12.14 -11.81 -0.33
N THR A 149 12.47 -10.69 0.33
CA THR A 149 11.66 -9.47 0.37
C THR A 149 12.45 -8.25 -0.06
N VAL A 150 11.77 -7.10 -0.15
CA VAL A 150 12.41 -5.80 -0.38
C VAL A 150 13.53 -5.49 0.63
N ILE A 151 13.43 -6.04 1.85
CA ILE A 151 14.47 -5.87 2.88
C ILE A 151 15.79 -6.50 2.45
N GLU A 152 15.76 -7.71 1.87
CA GLU A 152 16.98 -8.34 1.33
C GLU A 152 17.50 -7.61 0.08
N TYR A 153 16.60 -7.26 -0.83
CA TYR A 153 16.95 -6.50 -2.03
C TYR A 153 17.70 -5.21 -1.67
N LEU A 154 17.14 -4.40 -0.78
CA LEU A 154 17.74 -3.14 -0.35
C LEU A 154 19.05 -3.34 0.40
N THR A 155 19.13 -4.35 1.27
CA THR A 155 20.38 -4.68 1.96
C THR A 155 21.50 -4.95 0.96
N ASP A 156 21.24 -5.77 -0.05
CA ASP A 156 22.21 -6.09 -1.09
C ASP A 156 22.58 -4.85 -1.91
N ARG A 157 21.59 -4.11 -2.44
CA ARG A 157 21.82 -3.00 -3.36
C ARG A 157 22.54 -1.83 -2.67
N LEU A 158 22.11 -1.45 -1.47
CA LEU A 158 22.73 -0.35 -0.74
C LEU A 158 24.20 -0.67 -0.38
N LEU A 159 24.47 -1.88 0.11
CA LEU A 159 25.84 -2.26 0.45
C LEU A 159 26.74 -2.43 -0.78
N GLN A 160 26.19 -2.93 -1.90
CA GLN A 160 26.92 -2.99 -3.17
C GLN A 160 27.23 -1.60 -3.73
N ALA A 161 26.29 -0.66 -3.60
CA ALA A 161 26.51 0.73 -4.01
C ALA A 161 27.61 1.41 -3.17
N GLU A 162 27.76 1.01 -1.90
CA GLU A 162 28.87 1.43 -1.02
C GLU A 162 30.17 0.62 -1.24
N GLY A 163 30.22 -0.24 -2.26
CA GLY A 163 31.43 -0.93 -2.71
C GLY A 163 31.70 -2.28 -2.06
N LEU A 164 30.76 -2.87 -1.31
CA LEU A 164 30.91 -4.23 -0.81
C LEU A 164 30.60 -5.23 -1.92
N SER A 165 31.41 -6.29 -2.03
CA SER A 165 31.09 -7.39 -2.93
C SER A 165 29.99 -8.29 -2.35
N PRO A 166 29.26 -9.06 -3.19
CA PRO A 166 28.22 -9.97 -2.71
C PRO A 166 28.72 -10.98 -1.65
N GLU A 167 29.99 -11.41 -1.74
CA GLU A 167 30.59 -12.35 -0.80
C GLU A 167 30.87 -11.72 0.58
N GLU A 168 31.01 -10.39 0.61
CA GLU A 168 31.24 -9.62 1.83
C GLU A 168 29.95 -9.25 2.58
N ILE A 169 28.80 -9.34 1.90
CA ILE A 169 27.48 -9.12 2.48
C ILE A 169 27.01 -10.44 3.12
N LYS A 170 26.82 -10.41 4.44
CA LYS A 170 26.30 -11.54 5.19
C LYS A 170 24.95 -11.20 5.80
N THR A 171 24.01 -12.09 5.67
CA THR A 171 22.66 -11.88 6.19
C THR A 171 22.19 -13.07 7.01
N VAL A 172 21.33 -12.81 7.99
CA VAL A 172 20.67 -13.83 8.79
C VAL A 172 19.15 -13.59 8.79
N ALA A 173 18.38 -14.66 8.62
CA ALA A 173 16.92 -14.58 8.54
C ALA A 173 16.30 -14.30 9.91
N VAL A 174 15.76 -13.12 10.08
CA VAL A 174 14.91 -12.71 11.22
C VAL A 174 13.70 -11.97 10.63
N PRO A 175 12.65 -12.68 10.18
CA PRO A 175 11.56 -12.08 9.38
C PRO A 175 10.71 -11.06 10.16
N GLY A 176 10.55 -11.23 11.48
CA GLY A 176 9.81 -10.30 12.34
C GLY A 176 10.56 -8.99 12.56
N ILE A 177 9.93 -7.84 12.25
CA ILE A 177 10.56 -6.52 12.44
C ILE A 177 10.81 -6.27 13.94
N THR A 178 9.83 -6.58 14.78
CA THR A 178 9.94 -6.44 16.25
C THR A 178 11.05 -7.32 16.82
N ASP A 179 11.21 -8.55 16.29
CA ASP A 179 12.27 -9.45 16.72
C ASP A 179 13.65 -8.91 16.31
N ARG A 180 13.79 -8.39 15.08
CA ARG A 180 15.03 -7.72 14.65
C ARG A 180 15.40 -6.55 15.56
N MET A 181 14.42 -5.71 15.93
CA MET A 181 14.64 -4.60 16.85
C MET A 181 15.12 -5.07 18.21
N ALA A 182 14.46 -6.07 18.80
CA ALA A 182 14.82 -6.61 20.13
C ALA A 182 16.23 -7.23 20.12
N LEU A 183 16.58 -8.00 19.09
CA LEU A 183 17.91 -8.61 18.94
C LEU A 183 19.00 -7.55 18.70
N LEU A 184 18.68 -6.47 17.98
CA LEU A 184 19.59 -5.34 17.77
C LEU A 184 19.84 -4.59 19.10
N GLU A 185 18.79 -4.30 19.86
CA GLU A 185 18.86 -3.64 21.18
C GLU A 185 19.66 -4.47 22.19
N SER A 186 19.40 -5.78 22.28
CA SER A 186 20.15 -6.70 23.16
C SER A 186 21.60 -6.85 22.74
N GLY A 187 21.94 -6.59 21.48
CA GLY A 187 23.26 -6.79 20.89
C GLY A 187 23.52 -8.24 20.46
N GLU A 188 22.49 -9.10 20.44
CA GLU A 188 22.56 -10.43 19.84
C GLU A 188 22.70 -10.35 18.32
N LEU A 189 22.07 -9.35 17.68
CA LEU A 189 22.41 -8.92 16.33
C LEU A 189 23.33 -7.71 16.38
N SER A 190 24.43 -7.79 15.62
CA SER A 190 25.33 -6.64 15.44
C SER A 190 24.74 -5.58 14.52
N ALA A 191 23.92 -5.97 13.55
CA ALA A 191 23.24 -5.09 12.61
C ALA A 191 21.90 -5.66 12.13
N ALA A 192 20.98 -4.77 11.71
CA ALA A 192 19.68 -5.15 11.14
C ALA A 192 19.18 -4.09 10.16
N MET A 193 18.48 -4.52 9.10
CA MET A 193 17.73 -3.64 8.20
C MET A 193 16.32 -3.41 8.77
N LEU A 194 15.95 -2.14 8.93
CA LEU A 194 14.65 -1.74 9.48
C LEU A 194 13.99 -0.65 8.64
N PRO A 195 12.67 -0.73 8.42
CA PRO A 195 11.90 0.34 7.79
C PRO A 195 11.66 1.51 8.76
N ASP A 196 11.49 2.72 8.22
CA ASP A 196 11.02 3.87 8.99
C ASP A 196 9.48 3.81 9.16
N PRO A 197 8.93 4.23 10.33
CA PRO A 197 9.57 4.90 11.47
C PRO A 197 10.14 3.95 12.54
N LEU A 198 10.12 2.64 12.35
CA LEU A 198 10.68 1.68 13.34
C LEU A 198 12.20 1.78 13.43
N SER A 199 12.88 2.12 12.34
CA SER A 199 14.31 2.45 12.36
C SER A 199 14.58 3.70 13.22
N SER A 200 13.74 4.73 13.13
CA SER A 200 13.81 5.91 13.99
C SER A 200 13.57 5.59 15.46
N LEU A 201 12.66 4.66 15.77
CA LEU A 201 12.47 4.16 17.14
C LEU A 201 13.71 3.43 17.65
N ALA A 202 14.32 2.57 16.84
CA ALA A 202 15.55 1.89 17.23
C ALA A 202 16.71 2.89 17.48
N ILE A 203 16.82 3.95 16.68
CA ILE A 203 17.79 5.04 16.90
C ILE A 203 17.50 5.76 18.23
N HIS A 204 16.24 6.07 18.51
CA HIS A 204 15.83 6.67 19.79
C HIS A 204 16.21 5.77 20.99
N GLN A 205 16.24 4.45 20.80
CA GLN A 205 16.66 3.45 21.78
C GLN A 205 18.19 3.22 21.81
N GLY A 206 18.96 3.95 20.97
CA GLY A 206 20.42 3.95 20.99
C GLY A 206 21.09 3.18 19.86
N ALA A 207 20.37 2.64 18.89
CA ALA A 207 20.98 2.07 17.69
C ALA A 207 21.68 3.13 16.84
N VAL A 208 22.71 2.72 16.11
CA VAL A 208 23.57 3.59 15.32
C VAL A 208 23.26 3.38 13.83
N VAL A 209 23.10 4.46 13.07
CA VAL A 209 22.95 4.36 11.62
C VAL A 209 24.32 3.98 11.00
N ALA A 210 24.36 2.81 10.37
CA ALA A 210 25.53 2.37 9.62
C ALA A 210 25.42 2.73 8.13
N LEU A 211 24.20 2.68 7.58
CA LEU A 211 23.86 3.06 6.22
C LEU A 211 22.36 3.33 6.14
N ASP A 212 21.95 4.27 5.31
CA ASP A 212 20.54 4.44 4.93
C ASP A 212 20.42 4.67 3.41
N ASP A 213 19.18 4.72 2.93
CA ASP A 213 18.89 4.82 1.50
C ASP A 213 18.85 6.26 0.95
N THR A 214 19.18 7.26 1.77
CA THR A 214 19.23 8.66 1.30
C THR A 214 20.32 8.91 0.27
N SER A 215 21.41 8.13 0.31
CA SER A 215 22.48 8.18 -0.68
C SER A 215 22.14 7.50 -2.01
N HIS A 216 21.16 6.59 -1.98
CA HIS A 216 20.74 5.76 -3.12
C HIS A 216 19.21 5.63 -3.17
N PRO A 217 18.47 6.77 -3.23
CA PRO A 217 17.02 6.78 -3.12
C PRO A 217 16.31 6.05 -4.29
N GLU A 218 17.01 5.85 -5.41
CA GLU A 218 16.50 5.15 -6.59
C GLU A 218 16.13 3.69 -6.32
N TYR A 219 16.68 3.05 -5.29
CA TYR A 219 16.35 1.67 -4.92
C TYR A 219 15.13 1.56 -4.00
N SER A 220 14.80 2.65 -3.27
CA SER A 220 13.86 2.60 -2.14
C SER A 220 12.56 3.33 -2.42
N PHE A 221 11.50 2.56 -2.68
CA PHE A 221 10.16 3.08 -2.87
C PHE A 221 9.10 2.01 -2.63
N SER A 222 7.90 2.46 -2.28
CA SER A 222 6.68 1.66 -2.26
C SER A 222 5.68 2.15 -3.31
N THR A 223 4.74 1.29 -3.67
CA THR A 223 3.82 1.52 -4.78
C THR A 223 2.37 1.26 -4.37
N ILE A 224 1.45 1.95 -5.03
CA ILE A 224 0.02 1.63 -5.01
C ILE A 224 -0.25 0.71 -6.19
N THR A 225 -0.85 -0.42 -5.91
CA THR A 225 -1.09 -1.50 -6.86
C THR A 225 -2.55 -1.92 -6.78
N PHE A 226 -3.21 -2.10 -7.92
CA PHE A 226 -4.57 -2.63 -8.01
C PHE A 226 -4.60 -3.93 -8.80
N ARG A 227 -5.61 -4.75 -8.54
CA ARG A 227 -5.91 -5.91 -9.37
C ARG A 227 -6.25 -5.45 -10.78
N LYS A 228 -5.64 -6.11 -11.77
CA LYS A 228 -5.88 -5.78 -13.18
C LYS A 228 -7.36 -5.86 -13.56
N ALA A 229 -8.08 -6.84 -13.05
CA ALA A 229 -9.51 -6.98 -13.29
C ALA A 229 -10.33 -5.77 -12.80
N VAL A 230 -9.94 -5.13 -11.68
CA VAL A 230 -10.58 -3.93 -11.15
C VAL A 230 -10.27 -2.72 -12.02
N ILE A 231 -9.01 -2.58 -12.44
CA ILE A 231 -8.58 -1.52 -13.36
C ILE A 231 -9.37 -1.60 -14.68
N ASP A 232 -9.48 -2.79 -15.26
CA ASP A 232 -10.17 -3.00 -16.53
C ASP A 232 -11.69 -2.74 -16.43
N GLN A 233 -12.31 -3.06 -15.28
CA GLN A 233 -13.73 -2.89 -15.05
C GLN A 233 -14.11 -1.45 -14.65
N HIS A 234 -13.23 -0.77 -13.91
CA HIS A 234 -13.50 0.54 -13.30
C HIS A 234 -12.36 1.54 -13.50
N PRO A 235 -11.90 1.79 -14.76
CA PRO A 235 -10.76 2.67 -15.02
C PRO A 235 -10.97 4.09 -14.48
N GLU A 236 -12.20 4.61 -14.54
CA GLU A 236 -12.51 5.95 -14.02
C GLU A 236 -12.49 6.00 -12.48
N ALA A 237 -12.84 4.90 -11.81
CA ALA A 237 -12.71 4.83 -10.35
C ALA A 237 -11.24 4.85 -9.92
N ILE A 238 -10.34 4.22 -10.69
CA ILE A 238 -8.88 4.31 -10.44
C ILE A 238 -8.37 5.74 -10.63
N ARG A 239 -8.80 6.46 -11.69
CA ARG A 239 -8.45 7.87 -11.89
C ARG A 239 -8.94 8.74 -10.73
N ALA A 240 -10.19 8.58 -10.34
CA ALA A 240 -10.80 9.30 -9.22
C ALA A 240 -10.06 9.03 -7.90
N PHE A 241 -9.71 7.76 -7.63
CA PHE A 241 -8.91 7.38 -6.48
C PHE A 241 -7.54 8.08 -6.48
N LEU A 242 -6.82 8.04 -7.60
CA LEU A 242 -5.49 8.67 -7.72
C LEU A 242 -5.55 10.20 -7.63
N SER A 243 -6.62 10.82 -8.11
CA SER A 243 -6.85 12.27 -7.93
C SER A 243 -7.03 12.63 -6.46
N ALA A 244 -7.86 11.89 -5.71
CA ALA A 244 -8.04 12.08 -4.27
C ALA A 244 -6.72 11.85 -3.49
N MET A 245 -5.96 10.83 -3.88
CA MET A 245 -4.64 10.57 -3.29
C MET A 245 -3.65 11.69 -3.54
N GLU A 246 -3.61 12.26 -4.74
CA GLU A 246 -2.71 13.38 -5.06
C GLU A 246 -3.07 14.63 -4.27
N GLU A 247 -4.35 14.92 -4.10
CA GLU A 247 -4.83 16.01 -3.27
C GLU A 247 -4.44 15.83 -1.80
N ALA A 248 -4.64 14.63 -1.25
CA ALA A 248 -4.21 14.29 0.10
C ALA A 248 -2.69 14.46 0.29
N VAL A 249 -1.88 14.01 -0.67
CA VAL A 249 -0.42 14.19 -0.66
C VAL A 249 -0.06 15.68 -0.68
N ASN A 250 -0.73 16.48 -1.50
CA ASN A 250 -0.50 17.93 -1.55
C ASN A 250 -0.85 18.61 -0.21
N MET A 251 -1.95 18.20 0.44
CA MET A 251 -2.33 18.69 1.77
C MET A 251 -1.28 18.33 2.83
N ILE A 252 -0.80 17.07 2.83
CA ILE A 252 0.24 16.62 3.76
C ILE A 252 1.54 17.41 3.56
N ASN A 253 1.96 17.56 2.31
CA ASN A 253 3.20 18.26 1.98
C ASN A 253 3.13 19.77 2.29
N ALA A 254 1.94 20.37 2.24
CA ALA A 254 1.72 21.79 2.53
C ALA A 254 1.74 22.09 4.04
N ASP A 255 1.20 21.21 4.87
CA ASP A 255 1.16 21.34 6.33
C ASP A 255 1.33 19.96 7.00
N PRO A 256 2.57 19.49 7.17
CA PRO A 256 2.84 18.17 7.74
C PRO A 256 2.41 18.04 9.21
N THR A 257 2.36 19.14 9.97
CA THR A 257 2.02 19.12 11.42
C THR A 257 0.54 18.93 11.68
N ARG A 258 -0.32 19.16 10.70
CA ARG A 258 -1.77 19.01 10.82
C ARG A 258 -2.18 17.56 11.10
N TRP A 259 -1.33 16.57 10.81
CA TRP A 259 -1.71 15.16 10.75
C TRP A 259 -1.25 14.33 11.96
N ASP A 260 -0.68 14.95 12.99
CA ASP A 260 -0.18 14.27 14.18
C ASP A 260 -1.24 13.38 14.85
N ALA A 261 -2.50 13.83 14.89
CA ALA A 261 -3.61 13.04 15.43
C ALA A 261 -3.85 11.77 14.60
N VAL A 262 -3.79 11.85 13.27
CA VAL A 262 -3.97 10.71 12.38
C VAL A 262 -2.80 9.71 12.53
N LEU A 263 -1.57 10.21 12.65
CA LEU A 263 -0.38 9.37 12.89
C LEU A 263 -0.52 8.55 14.17
N ALA A 264 -1.04 9.16 15.22
CA ALA A 264 -1.27 8.51 16.52
C ALA A 264 -2.45 7.53 16.49
N GLU A 265 -3.61 7.95 15.99
CA GLU A 265 -4.83 7.14 15.94
C GLU A 265 -4.68 5.88 15.09
N GLN A 266 -3.96 6.01 13.97
CA GLN A 266 -3.72 4.90 13.05
C GLN A 266 -2.45 4.09 13.38
N ASN A 267 -1.74 4.45 14.46
CA ASN A 267 -0.47 3.83 14.89
C ASN A 267 0.59 3.82 13.78
N LEU A 268 0.65 4.89 12.96
CA LEU A 268 1.60 5.00 11.85
C LEU A 268 3.00 5.39 12.33
N VAL A 269 3.08 6.04 13.50
CA VAL A 269 4.33 6.41 14.16
C VAL A 269 4.28 5.89 15.60
N PRO A 270 5.35 5.23 16.07
CA PRO A 270 5.44 4.76 17.46
C PRO A 270 5.27 5.91 18.48
N ALA A 271 4.49 5.67 19.53
CA ALA A 271 4.16 6.67 20.55
C ALA A 271 5.37 7.47 21.10
N PRO A 272 6.56 6.86 21.39
CA PRO A 272 7.71 7.61 21.87
C PRO A 272 8.27 8.65 20.88
N LEU A 273 7.90 8.56 19.61
CA LEU A 273 8.39 9.47 18.55
C LEU A 273 7.40 10.58 18.20
N LEU A 274 6.11 10.47 18.56
CA LEU A 274 5.04 11.36 18.07
C LEU A 274 5.35 12.86 18.26
N GLU A 275 6.01 13.23 19.36
CA GLU A 275 6.34 14.64 19.64
C GLU A 275 7.55 15.15 18.84
N THR A 276 8.36 14.27 18.27
CA THR A 276 9.64 14.61 17.62
C THR A 276 9.76 14.09 16.19
N PHE A 277 8.78 13.35 15.73
CA PHE A 277 8.79 12.78 14.38
C PHE A 277 8.50 13.86 13.35
N GLU A 278 9.47 14.13 12.50
CA GLU A 278 9.29 15.02 11.37
C GLU A 278 8.72 14.22 10.20
N LEU A 279 7.48 14.56 9.82
CA LEU A 279 6.80 13.90 8.72
C LEU A 279 7.53 14.23 7.39
N PRO A 280 8.05 13.23 6.67
CA PRO A 280 8.73 13.46 5.41
C PRO A 280 7.75 13.87 4.31
N LYS A 281 8.25 14.50 3.26
CA LYS A 281 7.46 14.76 2.06
C LYS A 281 7.08 13.45 1.37
N PHE A 282 5.83 13.37 0.96
CA PHE A 282 5.31 12.27 0.15
C PHE A 282 5.55 12.53 -1.33
N ALA A 283 5.79 11.47 -2.09
CA ALA A 283 5.94 11.54 -3.54
C ALA A 283 4.64 12.01 -4.20
N THR A 284 4.75 12.97 -5.11
CA THR A 284 3.69 13.35 -6.03
C THR A 284 3.46 12.26 -7.09
N ALA A 285 2.50 12.47 -8.00
CA ALA A 285 2.16 11.50 -9.04
C ALA A 285 3.38 11.01 -9.81
N GLY A 286 3.49 9.69 -9.96
CA GLY A 286 4.56 9.00 -10.69
C GLY A 286 4.51 7.49 -10.48
N VAL A 287 5.25 6.76 -11.29
CA VAL A 287 5.43 5.31 -11.24
C VAL A 287 6.92 4.94 -11.34
N PRO A 288 7.32 3.74 -10.88
CA PRO A 288 8.68 3.25 -11.12
C PRO A 288 9.02 3.26 -12.61
N ASN A 289 10.23 3.67 -12.95
CA ASN A 289 10.69 3.63 -14.33
C ASN A 289 11.21 2.23 -14.72
N GLN A 290 11.48 2.03 -16.02
CA GLN A 290 11.97 0.75 -16.55
C GLN A 290 13.26 0.30 -15.86
N ALA A 291 14.21 1.20 -15.59
CA ALA A 291 15.49 0.84 -14.98
C ALA A 291 15.31 0.34 -13.53
N GLN A 292 14.41 0.96 -12.76
CA GLN A 292 14.07 0.51 -11.41
C GLN A 292 13.39 -0.87 -11.42
N TRP A 293 12.53 -1.11 -12.40
CA TRP A 293 11.91 -2.42 -12.61
C TRP A 293 12.96 -3.49 -12.96
N ASP A 294 13.80 -3.20 -13.95
CA ASP A 294 14.80 -4.14 -14.46
C ASP A 294 15.82 -4.53 -13.38
N ASP A 295 16.22 -3.58 -12.53
CA ASP A 295 17.15 -3.84 -11.44
C ASP A 295 16.56 -4.82 -10.39
N VAL A 296 15.29 -4.63 -10.00
CA VAL A 296 14.62 -5.56 -9.09
C VAL A 296 14.46 -6.95 -9.72
N LEU A 297 14.09 -6.99 -11.02
CA LEU A 297 13.91 -8.24 -11.75
C LEU A 297 15.23 -9.01 -11.87
N GLU A 298 16.32 -8.33 -12.24
CA GLU A 298 17.66 -8.93 -12.34
C GLU A 298 18.10 -9.50 -11.00
N TRP A 299 17.94 -8.72 -9.92
CA TRP A 299 18.27 -9.18 -8.57
C TRP A 299 17.44 -10.40 -8.17
N ALA A 300 16.13 -10.38 -8.39
CA ALA A 300 15.24 -11.49 -8.04
C ALA A 300 15.58 -12.78 -8.82
N LYS A 301 15.94 -12.65 -10.09
CA LYS A 301 16.42 -13.78 -10.91
C LYS A 301 17.78 -14.28 -10.42
N GLY A 302 18.70 -13.39 -10.09
CA GLY A 302 20.01 -13.73 -9.53
C GLY A 302 19.93 -14.48 -8.19
N LYS A 303 18.92 -14.18 -7.39
CA LYS A 303 18.59 -14.90 -6.14
C LYS A 303 17.81 -16.21 -6.36
N GLY A 304 17.38 -16.51 -7.58
CA GLY A 304 16.52 -17.68 -7.87
C GLY A 304 15.09 -17.55 -7.36
N LEU A 305 14.62 -16.34 -7.07
CA LEU A 305 13.26 -16.05 -6.61
C LEU A 305 12.26 -15.98 -7.77
N LEU A 306 12.76 -15.65 -8.97
CA LEU A 306 12.04 -15.64 -10.23
C LEU A 306 12.85 -16.39 -11.29
N ASP A 307 12.17 -17.12 -12.17
CA ASP A 307 12.77 -17.97 -13.21
C ASP A 307 12.53 -17.44 -14.63
N LYS A 308 11.73 -16.39 -14.77
CA LYS A 308 11.34 -15.80 -16.06
C LYS A 308 11.32 -14.28 -16.04
N ASP A 309 11.33 -13.69 -17.23
CA ASP A 309 11.15 -12.27 -17.41
C ASP A 309 9.67 -11.89 -17.22
N LEU A 310 9.45 -10.73 -16.61
CA LEU A 310 8.14 -10.13 -16.41
C LEU A 310 8.11 -8.79 -17.13
N SER A 311 7.00 -8.51 -17.81
CA SER A 311 6.84 -7.32 -18.63
C SER A 311 6.56 -6.08 -17.76
N TYR A 312 7.44 -5.10 -17.83
CA TYR A 312 7.21 -3.76 -17.26
C TYR A 312 5.94 -3.12 -17.84
N ALA A 313 5.82 -3.09 -19.17
CA ALA A 313 4.72 -2.42 -19.85
C ALA A 313 3.34 -3.03 -19.55
N GLU A 314 3.27 -4.29 -19.14
CA GLU A 314 2.02 -4.93 -18.72
C GLU A 314 1.73 -4.75 -17.23
N THR A 315 2.76 -4.40 -16.44
CA THR A 315 2.65 -4.37 -14.97
C THR A 315 2.65 -2.96 -14.40
N VAL A 316 3.28 -1.99 -15.07
CA VAL A 316 3.38 -0.60 -14.61
C VAL A 316 2.65 0.31 -15.58
N THR A 317 1.78 1.19 -15.08
CA THR A 317 1.04 2.12 -15.91
C THR A 317 0.88 3.48 -15.22
N ASP A 318 1.14 4.55 -15.97
CA ASP A 318 0.90 5.95 -15.59
C ASP A 318 -0.39 6.53 -16.18
N ALA A 319 -1.15 5.70 -16.95
CA ALA A 319 -2.32 6.11 -17.71
C ALA A 319 -3.48 6.66 -16.86
N TYR A 320 -3.44 6.46 -15.54
CA TYR A 320 -4.48 6.86 -14.59
C TYR A 320 -4.04 7.99 -13.67
N LEU A 321 -2.80 8.46 -13.76
CA LEU A 321 -2.29 9.58 -12.96
C LEU A 321 -3.00 10.89 -13.32
N PRO A 322 -3.24 11.79 -12.34
CA PRO A 322 -3.85 13.09 -12.56
C PRO A 322 -2.95 14.06 -13.32
#